data_784fb18f0850737f5c588ee6b5091c2d
#
_entry.id   784fb18f0850737f5c588ee6b5091c2d
#
_cell.length_a   1.000
_cell.length_b   1.000
_cell.length_c   1.000
_cell.angle_alpha   90.00
_cell.angle_beta   90.00
_cell.angle_gamma   90.00
#
_symmetry.space_group_name_H-M   'P 1'
#
loop_
_entity.id
_entity.type
_entity.pdbx_description
1 polymer ?
#
loop_
_entity_poly.entity_id
_entity_poly.type
_entity_poly.pdbx_seq_one_letter_code
_entity_poly.pdbx_strand_id
1 'polypeptide(L)'
;MNIIQQPDMLSLSMNLKNFIIGSSRQTTFTLKAGDKELVSQVYAPDENGVMEIDIHEIVHSFLSYSLKDIGEVYQQTNLVADFTAVIDSTEITFRVIRSGVDRLTDSATNFLTQNFLTWQPNVKPVTYYSPEFLTYYAVVAGTVKLRAYFTDESGTVKSQTDYTVTELMPGIAYTMPLQYSVVAGWLEHKLPAYYDVWVEGTSGQRLTYIQRYYAENMKSEQEQWILFENSLGGVDTFRAYGNTVFNGEHTHNIAEIDEIFSEYRVDTERKFQKNTGYLNGDERKWLLDFFPSNGKYLYAGNYLRRIVVTDSNVSYTDRELPSNYTFTFKYADARPLLNLPRTDVPTDVLNITVPEVGSFTVPPRLAEFPRLPLSEGALFPIQNPYSEEWSTTNVAAIGYYLADFFSRIFGSGGGVGHKHRNYDLLELLSYIEDYLLVNGQKIKAGYADKAGSVEGMEDIFLHKNKADGTPFPITFGDCAKFGEFLTGISGGCIDKNGILEMEEGIFRKRVFFPEAAYNRVTYFKGRMCASPGGGCTVKEWSDNGDGSYT
;
A
#
# COMPACT_ATOMS: atom_id res chain seq x y z
N MET A 1 -46.30 -4.00 30.62
CA MET A 1 -45.14 -3.93 29.78
C MET A 1 -43.91 -4.02 30.67
N ASN A 2 -42.93 -4.85 30.31
CA ASN A 2 -41.65 -5.01 31.02
C ASN A 2 -40.54 -5.05 29.99
N ILE A 3 -39.49 -4.24 30.19
CA ILE A 3 -38.31 -4.25 29.32
C ILE A 3 -37.37 -5.30 29.86
N ILE A 4 -37.17 -6.38 29.09
CA ILE A 4 -36.32 -7.51 29.45
C ILE A 4 -34.87 -7.25 29.05
N GLN A 5 -34.65 -6.67 27.86
CA GLN A 5 -33.36 -6.27 27.36
C GLN A 5 -33.45 -4.93 26.63
N GLN A 6 -32.39 -4.15 26.73
CA GLN A 6 -32.22 -2.88 26.04
C GLN A 6 -30.74 -2.65 25.71
N PRO A 7 -30.39 -1.73 24.79
CA PRO A 7 -29.03 -1.28 24.57
C PRO A 7 -28.35 -0.76 25.85
N ASP A 8 -27.04 -0.99 25.95
CA ASP A 8 -26.23 -0.40 27.01
C ASP A 8 -26.14 1.13 26.82
N MET A 9 -25.84 1.85 27.90
CA MET A 9 -25.71 3.32 27.88
C MET A 9 -24.74 3.83 26.81
N LEU A 10 -23.66 3.07 26.52
CA LEU A 10 -22.74 3.28 25.42
C LEU A 10 -22.58 1.96 24.68
N SER A 11 -22.83 1.98 23.38
CA SER A 11 -22.84 0.79 22.54
C SER A 11 -22.12 1.02 21.22
N LEU A 12 -21.60 -0.05 20.62
CA LEU A 12 -21.15 -0.08 19.24
C LEU A 12 -22.34 -0.40 18.33
N SER A 13 -22.47 0.29 17.20
CA SER A 13 -23.66 0.16 16.34
C SER A 13 -23.90 -1.25 15.81
N MET A 14 -22.84 -2.02 15.49
CA MET A 14 -22.96 -3.39 14.99
C MET A 14 -23.06 -4.44 16.11
N ASN A 15 -22.81 -4.06 17.37
CA ASN A 15 -22.92 -4.92 18.54
C ASN A 15 -24.04 -4.43 19.50
N LEU A 16 -24.98 -3.70 18.95
CA LEU A 16 -26.11 -3.16 19.71
C LEU A 16 -27.04 -4.30 20.14
N LYS A 17 -27.42 -4.31 21.40
CA LYS A 17 -28.40 -5.28 21.89
C LYS A 17 -29.78 -4.90 21.39
N ASN A 18 -30.56 -5.90 20.96
CA ASN A 18 -31.97 -5.72 20.59
C ASN A 18 -32.80 -5.31 21.80
N PHE A 19 -33.88 -4.57 21.56
CA PHE A 19 -34.90 -4.41 22.57
C PHE A 19 -35.71 -5.69 22.66
N ILE A 20 -35.83 -6.25 23.87
CA ILE A 20 -36.71 -7.36 24.18
C ILE A 20 -37.72 -6.86 25.18
N ILE A 21 -38.99 -6.86 24.79
CA ILE A 21 -40.11 -6.28 25.55
C ILE A 21 -41.16 -7.34 25.81
N GLY A 22 -41.46 -7.56 27.09
CA GLY A 22 -42.58 -8.39 27.51
C GLY A 22 -43.88 -7.57 27.63
N SER A 23 -44.91 -7.94 26.87
CA SER A 23 -46.22 -7.28 26.91
C SER A 23 -47.31 -8.22 26.44
N SER A 24 -48.49 -8.07 26.99
CA SER A 24 -49.70 -8.81 26.55
C SER A 24 -50.49 -8.05 25.48
N ARG A 25 -50.07 -6.88 25.08
CA ARG A 25 -50.73 -6.02 24.08
C ARG A 25 -49.73 -5.45 23.09
N GLN A 26 -50.25 -4.99 21.97
CA GLN A 26 -49.46 -4.23 21.00
C GLN A 26 -48.83 -2.99 21.66
N THR A 27 -47.62 -2.66 21.27
CA THR A 27 -46.82 -1.58 21.83
C THR A 27 -46.25 -0.74 20.70
N THR A 28 -46.35 0.57 20.81
CA THR A 28 -45.70 1.48 19.85
C THR A 28 -44.25 1.69 20.24
N PHE A 29 -43.38 1.43 19.31
CA PHE A 29 -41.92 1.70 19.42
C PHE A 29 -41.54 2.84 18.48
N THR A 30 -40.92 3.88 19.00
CA THR A 30 -40.43 5.00 18.23
C THR A 30 -38.98 5.23 18.56
N LEU A 31 -38.08 5.28 17.55
CA LEU A 31 -36.68 5.60 17.68
C LEU A 31 -36.41 7.00 17.16
N LYS A 32 -35.74 7.82 17.95
CA LYS A 32 -35.38 9.20 17.63
C LYS A 32 -33.87 9.42 17.76
N ALA A 33 -33.33 10.32 16.94
CA ALA A 33 -31.99 10.88 17.08
C ALA A 33 -32.12 12.42 17.23
N GLY A 34 -31.95 12.92 18.45
CA GLY A 34 -32.37 14.28 18.80
C GLY A 34 -33.87 14.48 18.50
N ASP A 35 -34.19 15.53 17.75
CA ASP A 35 -35.61 15.81 17.36
C ASP A 35 -36.08 15.01 16.14
N LYS A 36 -35.19 14.28 15.47
CA LYS A 36 -35.53 13.53 14.26
C LYS A 36 -36.06 12.14 14.61
N GLU A 37 -37.30 11.85 14.22
CA GLU A 37 -37.85 10.51 14.24
C GLU A 37 -37.27 9.67 13.11
N LEU A 38 -36.68 8.52 13.43
CA LEU A 38 -36.07 7.59 12.48
C LEU A 38 -37.04 6.47 12.09
N VAL A 39 -37.73 5.94 13.05
CA VAL A 39 -38.77 4.89 12.86
C VAL A 39 -39.83 5.03 13.93
N SER A 40 -41.09 4.79 13.55
CA SER A 40 -42.21 4.65 14.47
C SER A 40 -43.11 3.52 13.96
N GLN A 41 -43.22 2.46 14.76
CA GLN A 41 -43.94 1.24 14.37
C GLN A 41 -44.64 0.59 15.56
N VAL A 42 -45.77 -0.04 15.28
CA VAL A 42 -46.52 -0.84 16.28
C VAL A 42 -46.07 -2.29 16.14
N TYR A 43 -45.62 -2.87 17.26
CA TYR A 43 -45.23 -4.27 17.35
C TYR A 43 -46.25 -5.06 18.13
N ALA A 44 -46.54 -6.28 17.69
CA ALA A 44 -47.35 -7.22 18.38
C ALA A 44 -46.51 -8.28 19.11
N PRO A 45 -46.88 -8.70 20.33
CA PRO A 45 -46.16 -9.76 21.01
C PRO A 45 -46.34 -11.11 20.31
N ASP A 46 -45.35 -11.98 20.46
CA ASP A 46 -45.39 -13.38 20.05
C ASP A 46 -46.31 -14.23 20.98
N GLU A 47 -46.33 -15.54 20.76
CA GLU A 47 -47.11 -16.49 21.57
C GLU A 47 -46.67 -16.51 23.05
N ASN A 48 -45.46 -16.09 23.36
CA ASN A 48 -44.90 -16.00 24.72
C ASN A 48 -45.08 -14.61 25.34
N GLY A 49 -45.73 -13.70 24.64
CA GLY A 49 -45.88 -12.33 25.08
C GLY A 49 -44.63 -11.47 24.98
N VAL A 50 -43.68 -11.81 24.07
CA VAL A 50 -42.42 -11.13 23.88
C VAL A 50 -42.37 -10.48 22.51
N MET A 51 -41.76 -9.30 22.43
CA MET A 51 -41.44 -8.59 21.20
C MET A 51 -39.95 -8.36 21.16
N GLU A 52 -39.28 -8.74 20.06
CA GLU A 52 -37.89 -8.43 19.79
C GLU A 52 -37.81 -7.37 18.69
N ILE A 53 -37.10 -6.28 18.96
CA ILE A 53 -36.96 -5.15 18.04
C ILE A 53 -35.47 -4.93 17.79
N ASP A 54 -35.09 -5.17 16.56
CA ASP A 54 -33.72 -4.92 16.06
C ASP A 54 -33.67 -3.56 15.42
N ILE A 55 -32.73 -2.74 15.87
CA ILE A 55 -32.51 -1.36 15.38
C ILE A 55 -31.11 -1.10 14.87
N HIS A 56 -30.24 -2.12 14.86
CA HIS A 56 -28.81 -1.90 14.60
C HIS A 56 -28.55 -1.35 13.20
N GLU A 57 -29.24 -1.80 12.15
CA GLU A 57 -29.06 -1.29 10.79
C GLU A 57 -29.51 0.17 10.66
N ILE A 58 -30.60 0.54 11.32
CA ILE A 58 -31.12 1.92 11.30
C ILE A 58 -30.13 2.86 11.97
N VAL A 59 -29.65 2.47 13.15
CA VAL A 59 -28.68 3.24 13.92
C VAL A 59 -27.33 3.31 13.17
N HIS A 60 -26.85 2.19 12.63
CA HIS A 60 -25.58 2.14 11.91
C HIS A 60 -25.61 3.01 10.65
N SER A 61 -26.71 2.99 9.89
CA SER A 61 -26.85 3.78 8.66
C SER A 61 -27.01 5.29 8.92
N PHE A 62 -27.49 5.67 10.10
CA PHE A 62 -27.61 7.07 10.51
C PHE A 62 -26.24 7.68 10.81
N LEU A 63 -25.32 6.89 11.32
CA LEU A 63 -23.98 7.33 11.70
C LEU A 63 -23.03 7.27 10.49
N SER A 64 -22.10 8.22 10.40
CA SER A 64 -21.15 8.31 9.31
C SER A 64 -19.81 8.88 9.75
N TYR A 65 -18.75 8.48 9.08
CA TYR A 65 -17.43 9.07 9.21
C TYR A 65 -17.31 10.29 8.29
N SER A 66 -16.61 11.33 8.75
CA SER A 66 -16.26 12.48 7.95
C SER A 66 -14.74 12.57 7.81
N LEU A 67 -14.23 12.39 6.60
CA LEU A 67 -12.81 12.57 6.29
C LEU A 67 -12.57 14.00 5.84
N LYS A 68 -11.66 14.68 6.55
CA LYS A 68 -11.19 16.02 6.20
C LYS A 68 -9.69 15.94 5.95
N ASP A 69 -9.27 16.43 4.81
CA ASP A 69 -7.85 16.54 4.46
C ASP A 69 -7.29 17.87 4.98
N ILE A 70 -7.17 17.94 6.30
CA ILE A 70 -6.60 19.09 7.01
C ILE A 70 -5.48 18.61 7.94
N GLY A 71 -4.45 19.42 8.11
CA GLY A 71 -3.32 19.13 9.00
C GLY A 71 -3.63 19.34 10.50
N GLU A 72 -4.90 19.46 10.87
CA GLU A 72 -5.33 19.72 12.25
C GLU A 72 -6.25 18.63 12.78
N VAL A 73 -6.24 18.43 14.08
CA VAL A 73 -7.16 17.53 14.77
C VAL A 73 -8.58 18.05 14.64
N TYR A 74 -9.52 17.18 14.32
CA TYR A 74 -10.93 17.55 14.21
C TYR A 74 -11.86 16.54 14.88
N GLN A 75 -13.03 17.01 15.23
CA GLN A 75 -14.09 16.19 15.84
C GLN A 75 -14.93 15.50 14.78
N GLN A 76 -15.29 14.26 15.05
CA GLN A 76 -16.20 13.44 14.24
C GLN A 76 -17.65 13.62 14.73
N THR A 77 -18.31 14.62 14.22
CA THR A 77 -19.66 15.01 14.68
C THR A 77 -20.75 13.99 14.34
N ASN A 78 -20.57 13.20 13.29
CA ASN A 78 -21.57 12.25 12.79
C ASN A 78 -21.24 10.79 13.13
N LEU A 79 -20.09 10.54 13.77
CA LEU A 79 -19.66 9.18 14.14
C LEU A 79 -20.38 8.67 15.39
N VAL A 80 -20.86 9.59 16.22
CA VAL A 80 -21.47 9.31 17.51
C VAL A 80 -22.77 10.09 17.61
N ALA A 81 -23.84 9.46 18.10
CA ALA A 81 -25.08 10.16 18.39
C ALA A 81 -25.81 9.55 19.61
N ASP A 82 -26.64 10.36 20.21
CA ASP A 82 -27.58 9.93 21.24
C ASP A 82 -28.91 9.56 20.57
N PHE A 83 -29.42 8.40 20.93
CA PHE A 83 -30.71 7.88 20.47
C PHE A 83 -31.65 7.76 21.64
N THR A 84 -32.93 8.03 21.39
CA THR A 84 -34.01 7.85 22.36
C THR A 84 -35.04 6.90 21.77
N ALA A 85 -35.20 5.76 22.42
CA ALA A 85 -36.30 4.85 22.16
C ALA A 85 -37.48 5.21 23.06
N VAL A 86 -38.63 5.48 22.45
CA VAL A 86 -39.92 5.71 23.15
C VAL A 86 -40.79 4.48 22.99
N ILE A 87 -41.05 3.80 24.09
CA ILE A 87 -41.88 2.57 24.13
C ILE A 87 -43.14 2.91 24.87
N ASP A 88 -44.25 3.08 24.13
CA ASP A 88 -45.50 3.70 24.61
C ASP A 88 -45.21 5.08 25.25
N SER A 89 -44.98 5.12 26.56
CA SER A 89 -44.66 6.35 27.32
C SER A 89 -43.31 6.30 28.05
N THR A 90 -42.54 5.23 27.86
CA THR A 90 -41.24 5.05 28.51
C THR A 90 -40.14 5.47 27.54
N GLU A 91 -39.31 6.40 27.96
CA GLU A 91 -38.15 6.88 27.21
C GLU A 91 -36.86 6.25 27.71
N ILE A 92 -36.06 5.73 26.78
CA ILE A 92 -34.74 5.14 27.04
C ILE A 92 -33.74 5.82 26.13
N THR A 93 -32.78 6.53 26.72
CA THR A 93 -31.72 7.20 25.99
C THR A 93 -30.43 6.40 26.10
N PHE A 94 -29.74 6.22 24.97
CA PHE A 94 -28.48 5.51 24.86
C PHE A 94 -27.62 6.16 23.79
N ARG A 95 -26.30 6.09 23.97
CA ARG A 95 -25.31 6.63 23.03
C ARG A 95 -24.74 5.51 22.18
N VAL A 96 -24.61 5.76 20.88
CA VAL A 96 -24.05 4.80 19.96
C VAL A 96 -22.94 5.45 19.14
N ILE A 97 -21.84 4.71 19.00
CA ILE A 97 -20.75 5.02 18.08
C ILE A 97 -20.82 4.07 16.88
N ARG A 98 -20.58 4.57 15.68
CA ARG A 98 -20.44 3.74 14.47
C ARG A 98 -19.20 2.89 14.59
N SER A 99 -19.36 1.64 14.95
CA SER A 99 -18.28 0.69 15.18
C SER A 99 -18.85 -0.72 15.25
N GLY A 100 -18.03 -1.72 14.96
CA GLY A 100 -18.40 -3.11 15.10
C GLY A 100 -17.21 -4.04 15.25
N VAL A 101 -17.38 -5.04 16.10
CA VAL A 101 -16.43 -6.14 16.29
C VAL A 101 -17.18 -7.46 16.13
N ASP A 102 -16.48 -8.51 15.67
CA ASP A 102 -17.10 -9.84 15.53
C ASP A 102 -17.68 -10.31 16.87
N ARG A 103 -16.92 -10.18 17.95
CA ARG A 103 -17.38 -10.51 19.30
C ARG A 103 -16.86 -9.49 20.30
N LEU A 104 -17.78 -8.77 20.92
CA LEU A 104 -17.46 -7.88 22.04
C LEU A 104 -17.35 -8.74 23.32
N THR A 105 -16.13 -8.90 23.83
CA THR A 105 -15.84 -9.73 25.02
C THR A 105 -15.90 -8.93 26.32
N ASP A 106 -15.88 -7.61 26.24
CA ASP A 106 -15.94 -6.67 27.35
C ASP A 106 -16.99 -5.60 27.05
N SER A 107 -17.19 -4.65 27.96
CA SER A 107 -18.09 -3.52 27.70
C SER A 107 -17.58 -2.62 26.58
N ALA A 108 -18.48 -1.99 25.84
CA ALA A 108 -18.11 -0.98 24.85
C ALA A 108 -17.27 0.15 25.46
N THR A 109 -17.55 0.51 26.71
CA THR A 109 -16.79 1.52 27.49
C THR A 109 -15.31 1.14 27.63
N ASN A 110 -15.04 -0.09 28.08
CA ASN A 110 -13.67 -0.56 28.26
C ASN A 110 -12.95 -0.72 26.93
N PHE A 111 -13.62 -1.29 25.94
CA PHE A 111 -13.07 -1.45 24.59
C PHE A 111 -12.66 -0.09 23.99
N LEU A 112 -13.55 0.89 24.00
CA LEU A 112 -13.31 2.23 23.45
C LEU A 112 -12.27 3.02 24.23
N THR A 113 -12.15 2.78 25.54
CA THR A 113 -11.11 3.45 26.36
C THR A 113 -9.71 2.95 25.99
N GLN A 114 -9.56 1.67 25.67
CA GLN A 114 -8.26 1.02 25.47
C GLN A 114 -7.80 1.00 24.01
N ASN A 115 -8.68 1.27 23.07
CA ASN A 115 -8.40 1.08 21.64
C ASN A 115 -8.63 2.36 20.83
N PHE A 116 -7.73 2.60 19.87
CA PHE A 116 -8.04 3.45 18.74
C PHE A 116 -9.03 2.75 17.82
N LEU A 117 -9.77 3.50 17.02
CA LEU A 117 -10.75 2.96 16.08
C LEU A 117 -10.07 2.47 14.80
N THR A 118 -9.19 1.50 14.93
CA THR A 118 -8.42 0.89 13.84
C THR A 118 -7.94 -0.51 14.19
N TRP A 119 -7.84 -1.38 13.17
CA TRP A 119 -7.20 -2.69 13.26
C TRP A 119 -5.79 -2.70 12.67
N GLN A 120 -5.26 -1.53 12.27
CA GLN A 120 -3.91 -1.45 11.70
C GLN A 120 -2.86 -2.02 12.67
N PRO A 121 -1.74 -2.58 12.15
CA PRO A 121 -0.65 -3.06 12.99
C PRO A 121 -0.14 -1.95 13.94
N ASN A 122 0.20 -2.33 15.17
CA ASN A 122 0.72 -1.40 16.17
C ASN A 122 2.05 -0.74 15.74
N VAL A 123 2.76 -1.33 14.79
CA VAL A 123 3.96 -0.80 14.17
C VAL A 123 3.72 -0.71 12.66
N LYS A 124 3.72 0.50 12.13
CA LYS A 124 3.35 0.75 10.73
C LYS A 124 4.40 1.59 10.02
N PRO A 125 4.83 1.19 8.80
CA PRO A 125 5.69 2.02 7.96
C PRO A 125 4.91 3.22 7.40
N VAL A 126 5.57 4.37 7.35
CA VAL A 126 5.03 5.58 6.73
C VAL A 126 6.09 6.23 5.85
N THR A 127 5.65 6.79 4.74
CA THR A 127 6.49 7.66 3.91
C THR A 127 6.14 9.12 4.21
N TYR A 128 6.97 10.06 3.76
CA TYR A 128 6.77 11.48 4.04
C TYR A 128 5.37 12.00 3.64
N TYR A 129 4.82 11.49 2.56
CA TYR A 129 3.52 11.92 2.01
C TYR A 129 2.35 10.96 2.31
N SER A 130 2.57 9.90 3.10
CA SER A 130 1.49 8.98 3.45
C SER A 130 0.36 9.70 4.16
N PRO A 131 -0.88 9.66 3.65
CA PRO A 131 -2.03 10.23 4.34
C PRO A 131 -2.41 9.32 5.51
N GLU A 132 -2.02 9.66 6.73
CA GLU A 132 -2.28 8.87 7.92
C GLU A 132 -3.26 9.56 8.85
N PHE A 133 -4.26 8.80 9.31
CA PHE A 133 -5.27 9.27 10.24
C PHE A 133 -5.44 8.25 11.37
N LEU A 134 -5.66 8.73 12.57
CA LEU A 134 -5.96 7.90 13.73
C LEU A 134 -7.17 8.48 14.45
N THR A 135 -8.18 7.67 14.67
CA THR A 135 -9.42 8.09 15.33
C THR A 135 -9.52 7.47 16.71
N TYR A 136 -9.92 8.25 17.69
CA TYR A 136 -10.16 7.82 19.06
C TYR A 136 -11.47 8.42 19.59
N TYR A 137 -12.26 7.60 20.30
CA TYR A 137 -13.41 8.06 21.03
C TYR A 137 -13.07 8.24 22.50
N ALA A 138 -13.16 9.45 22.98
CA ALA A 138 -12.85 9.77 24.36
C ALA A 138 -14.02 9.39 25.29
N VAL A 139 -13.89 8.26 25.98
CA VAL A 139 -14.84 7.85 27.04
C VAL A 139 -14.63 8.73 28.29
N VAL A 140 -13.39 9.05 28.61
CA VAL A 140 -12.99 9.90 29.71
C VAL A 140 -12.12 11.05 29.21
N ALA A 141 -12.01 12.12 30.01
CA ALA A 141 -11.09 13.20 29.70
C ALA A 141 -9.63 12.72 29.69
N GLY A 142 -8.84 13.25 28.80
CA GLY A 142 -7.44 12.84 28.63
C GLY A 142 -6.70 13.70 27.62
N THR A 143 -5.55 13.22 27.20
CA THR A 143 -4.67 13.92 26.26
C THR A 143 -4.04 12.92 25.30
N VAL A 144 -4.02 13.24 24.03
CA VAL A 144 -3.25 12.48 23.05
C VAL A 144 -1.81 12.94 23.08
N LYS A 145 -0.90 12.00 23.34
CA LYS A 145 0.54 12.22 23.40
C LYS A 145 1.22 11.63 22.20
N LEU A 146 2.26 12.30 21.73
CA LEU A 146 3.16 11.84 20.71
C LEU A 146 4.59 11.95 21.24
N ARG A 147 5.40 10.92 21.03
CA ARG A 147 6.84 10.92 21.30
C ARG A 147 7.60 10.57 20.05
N ALA A 148 8.40 11.49 19.58
CA ALA A 148 9.24 11.33 18.42
C ALA A 148 10.66 10.93 18.83
N TYR A 149 11.25 10.01 18.07
CA TYR A 149 12.59 9.48 18.31
C TYR A 149 13.50 9.78 17.13
N PHE A 150 14.67 10.33 17.44
CA PHE A 150 15.69 10.67 16.45
C PHE A 150 16.88 9.72 16.63
N THR A 151 17.29 9.07 15.56
CA THR A 151 18.38 8.09 15.55
C THR A 151 19.59 8.62 14.79
N ASP A 152 20.76 8.08 15.09
CA ASP A 152 21.93 8.23 14.24
C ASP A 152 21.94 7.23 13.07
N GLU A 153 22.99 7.28 12.26
CA GLU A 153 23.17 6.37 11.12
C GLU A 153 23.24 4.89 11.51
N SER A 154 23.57 4.60 12.76
CA SER A 154 23.58 3.23 13.30
C SER A 154 22.20 2.76 13.79
N GLY A 155 21.17 3.61 13.73
CA GLY A 155 19.84 3.34 14.26
C GLY A 155 19.71 3.51 15.78
N THR A 156 20.76 4.03 16.46
CA THR A 156 20.72 4.27 17.91
C THR A 156 19.99 5.58 18.21
N VAL A 157 19.04 5.54 19.14
CA VAL A 157 18.29 6.74 19.56
C VAL A 157 19.23 7.74 20.22
N LYS A 158 19.33 8.95 19.66
CA LYS A 158 20.12 10.07 20.17
C LYS A 158 19.31 11.02 21.02
N SER A 159 18.07 11.27 20.63
CA SER A 159 17.17 12.17 21.34
C SER A 159 15.72 11.75 21.14
N GLN A 160 14.87 12.26 22.02
CA GLN A 160 13.42 12.12 21.90
C GLN A 160 12.76 13.47 22.20
N THR A 161 11.60 13.71 21.61
CA THR A 161 10.80 14.91 21.84
C THR A 161 9.36 14.50 22.09
N ASP A 162 8.80 14.99 23.19
CA ASP A 162 7.39 14.78 23.52
C ASP A 162 6.55 15.94 22.99
N TYR A 163 5.40 15.60 22.41
CA TYR A 163 4.43 16.57 21.89
C TYR A 163 3.03 16.21 22.36
N THR A 164 2.24 17.23 22.66
CA THR A 164 0.82 17.07 22.99
C THR A 164 0.00 17.36 21.74
N VAL A 165 -0.63 16.33 21.18
CA VAL A 165 -1.40 16.45 19.94
C VAL A 165 -2.70 17.21 20.18
N THR A 166 -3.48 16.79 21.19
CA THR A 166 -4.74 17.44 21.54
C THR A 166 -5.21 17.02 22.93
N GLU A 167 -6.04 17.85 23.55
CA GLU A 167 -6.84 17.48 24.72
C GLU A 167 -8.15 16.84 24.29
N LEU A 168 -8.63 15.90 25.09
CA LEU A 168 -9.82 15.10 24.81
C LEU A 168 -10.93 15.40 25.81
N MET A 169 -12.11 15.72 25.30
CA MET A 169 -13.33 15.84 26.09
C MET A 169 -14.13 14.55 26.03
N PRO A 170 -14.73 14.08 27.15
CA PRO A 170 -15.54 12.89 27.17
C PRO A 170 -16.72 12.96 26.19
N GLY A 171 -17.05 11.84 25.58
CA GLY A 171 -18.19 11.70 24.69
C GLY A 171 -17.96 12.16 23.25
N ILE A 172 -16.75 12.56 22.89
CA ILE A 172 -16.41 13.07 21.55
C ILE A 172 -15.39 12.14 20.88
N ALA A 173 -15.61 11.87 19.60
CA ALA A 173 -14.62 11.20 18.76
C ALA A 173 -13.74 12.21 18.03
N TYR A 174 -12.44 12.00 18.07
CA TYR A 174 -11.43 12.87 17.45
C TYR A 174 -10.67 12.10 16.39
N THR A 175 -10.41 12.73 15.25
CA THR A 175 -9.49 12.23 14.25
C THR A 175 -8.24 13.11 14.22
N MET A 176 -7.09 12.47 14.39
CA MET A 176 -5.77 13.08 14.36
C MET A 176 -5.13 12.78 13.00
N PRO A 177 -4.72 13.80 12.24
CA PRO A 177 -3.89 13.61 11.05
C PRO A 177 -2.45 13.33 11.53
N LEU A 178 -2.01 12.10 11.35
CA LEU A 178 -0.68 11.63 11.74
C LEU A 178 0.23 11.42 10.54
N GLN A 179 -0.01 12.14 9.46
CA GLN A 179 0.89 12.19 8.30
C GLN A 179 2.29 12.58 8.77
N TYR A 180 3.30 11.91 8.24
CA TYR A 180 4.69 12.18 8.65
C TYR A 180 5.06 13.66 8.49
N SER A 181 4.64 14.29 7.38
CA SER A 181 4.85 15.72 7.12
C SER A 181 4.20 16.63 8.16
N VAL A 182 3.00 16.28 8.65
CA VAL A 182 2.29 17.03 9.69
C VAL A 182 3.01 16.88 11.03
N VAL A 183 3.41 15.66 11.37
CA VAL A 183 4.17 15.38 12.59
C VAL A 183 5.52 16.10 12.58
N ALA A 184 6.23 16.08 11.44
CA ALA A 184 7.46 16.85 11.27
C ALA A 184 7.22 18.36 11.48
N GLY A 185 6.11 18.90 10.98
CA GLY A 185 5.71 20.29 11.22
C GLY A 185 5.52 20.63 12.71
N TRP A 186 4.91 19.74 13.49
CA TRP A 186 4.77 19.89 14.94
C TRP A 186 6.11 19.83 15.69
N LEU A 187 7.11 19.20 15.11
CA LEU A 187 8.45 19.01 15.67
C LEU A 187 9.47 20.03 15.12
N GLU A 188 9.02 21.19 14.69
CA GLU A 188 9.90 22.25 14.14
C GLU A 188 10.67 21.78 12.88
N HIS A 189 10.01 20.99 12.04
CA HIS A 189 10.56 20.38 10.82
C HIS A 189 11.68 19.35 11.03
N LYS A 190 11.84 18.84 12.24
CA LYS A 190 12.74 17.71 12.50
C LYS A 190 12.11 16.42 12.01
N LEU A 191 12.92 15.57 11.41
CA LEU A 191 12.48 14.30 10.81
C LEU A 191 12.76 13.14 11.78
N PRO A 192 11.77 12.61 12.49
CA PRO A 192 11.98 11.50 13.40
C PRO A 192 12.18 10.19 12.63
N ALA A 193 12.98 9.27 13.17
CA ALA A 193 13.08 7.92 12.64
C ALA A 193 11.78 7.13 12.85
N TYR A 194 11.15 7.35 13.99
CA TYR A 194 9.82 6.84 14.32
C TYR A 194 9.16 7.69 15.39
N TYR A 195 7.85 7.59 15.51
CA TYR A 195 7.08 8.24 16.56
C TYR A 195 5.97 7.34 17.10
N ASP A 196 5.74 7.47 18.38
CA ASP A 196 4.76 6.74 19.17
C ASP A 196 3.59 7.65 19.52
N VAL A 197 2.38 7.14 19.43
CA VAL A 197 1.15 7.85 19.76
C VAL A 197 0.33 7.02 20.75
N TRP A 198 -0.15 7.64 21.83
CA TRP A 198 -1.02 7.02 22.84
C TRP A 198 -1.92 8.06 23.48
N VAL A 199 -2.89 7.59 24.24
CA VAL A 199 -3.78 8.44 25.04
C VAL A 199 -3.41 8.29 26.52
N GLU A 200 -3.29 9.43 27.21
CA GLU A 200 -3.14 9.52 28.65
C GLU A 200 -4.40 10.08 29.30
N GLY A 201 -4.83 9.48 30.42
CA GLY A 201 -5.86 10.05 31.28
C GLY A 201 -5.34 11.23 32.09
N THR A 202 -6.25 11.93 32.76
CA THR A 202 -5.94 13.11 33.56
C THR A 202 -4.97 12.88 34.72
N SER A 203 -4.82 11.64 35.19
CA SER A 203 -3.84 11.25 36.21
C SER A 203 -2.49 10.82 35.62
N GLY A 204 -2.29 10.94 34.31
CA GLY A 204 -1.04 10.54 33.62
C GLY A 204 -0.93 9.05 33.32
N GLN A 205 -1.96 8.24 33.64
CA GLN A 205 -1.95 6.82 33.25
C GLN A 205 -2.23 6.68 31.76
N ARG A 206 -1.50 5.77 31.11
CA ARG A 206 -1.78 5.43 29.72
C ARG A 206 -3.08 4.63 29.62
N LEU A 207 -3.98 5.08 28.74
CA LEU A 207 -5.27 4.45 28.50
C LEU A 207 -5.22 3.46 27.33
N THR A 208 -4.54 3.81 26.22
CA THR A 208 -4.49 3.00 25.01
C THR A 208 -3.18 2.22 24.87
N TYR A 209 -3.14 1.28 23.93
CA TYR A 209 -1.87 0.78 23.41
C TYR A 209 -1.07 1.90 22.72
N ILE A 210 0.20 1.62 22.41
CA ILE A 210 1.06 2.53 21.65
C ILE A 210 0.92 2.18 20.16
N GLN A 211 0.54 3.17 19.37
CA GLN A 211 0.62 3.09 17.91
C GLN A 211 1.94 3.71 17.49
N ARG A 212 2.80 2.93 16.83
CA ARG A 212 4.11 3.36 16.32
C ARG A 212 4.08 3.52 14.83
N TYR A 213 4.60 4.63 14.35
CA TYR A 213 4.87 4.89 12.94
C TYR A 213 6.37 5.06 12.73
N TYR A 214 6.95 4.35 11.79
CA TYR A 214 8.36 4.48 11.47
C TYR A 214 8.57 4.95 10.02
N ALA A 215 9.57 5.82 9.84
CA ALA A 215 9.90 6.38 8.53
C ALA A 215 10.47 5.31 7.59
N GLU A 216 9.88 5.16 6.43
CA GLU A 216 10.34 4.28 5.37
C GLU A 216 10.70 5.09 4.13
N ASN A 217 11.91 4.87 3.61
CA ASN A 217 12.42 5.57 2.43
C ASN A 217 12.24 4.79 1.13
N MET A 218 11.63 3.60 1.18
CA MET A 218 11.39 2.81 -0.01
C MET A 218 10.39 3.51 -0.93
N LYS A 219 10.81 3.77 -2.17
CA LYS A 219 9.97 4.37 -3.21
C LYS A 219 9.53 3.31 -4.20
N SER A 220 8.31 3.44 -4.68
CA SER A 220 7.79 2.69 -5.82
C SER A 220 7.11 3.66 -6.78
N GLU A 221 7.40 3.57 -8.07
CA GLU A 221 6.73 4.38 -9.10
C GLU A 221 5.24 4.04 -9.23
N GLN A 222 4.86 2.86 -8.78
CA GLN A 222 3.50 2.34 -8.84
C GLN A 222 2.73 2.50 -7.53
N GLU A 223 3.31 3.20 -6.54
CA GLU A 223 2.65 3.30 -5.24
C GLU A 223 1.38 4.15 -5.28
N GLN A 224 0.39 3.67 -4.55
CA GLN A 224 -0.88 4.34 -4.34
C GLN A 224 -1.28 4.22 -2.88
N TRP A 225 -1.77 5.30 -2.30
CA TRP A 225 -2.38 5.26 -0.97
C TRP A 225 -3.88 5.09 -1.12
N ILE A 226 -4.38 4.08 -0.44
CA ILE A 226 -5.80 3.74 -0.45
C ILE A 226 -6.32 3.88 0.97
N LEU A 227 -7.34 4.70 1.11
CA LEU A 227 -8.04 4.91 2.36
C LEU A 227 -9.34 4.11 2.35
N PHE A 228 -9.71 3.56 3.47
CA PHE A 228 -10.99 2.87 3.61
C PHE A 228 -11.59 3.07 5.00
N GLU A 229 -12.91 3.12 5.04
CA GLU A 229 -13.66 3.12 6.29
C GLU A 229 -13.56 1.73 6.90
N ASN A 230 -12.94 1.63 8.07
CA ASN A 230 -12.78 0.35 8.75
C ASN A 230 -14.02 -0.03 9.57
N SER A 231 -14.10 -1.29 10.01
CA SER A 231 -15.23 -1.80 10.79
C SER A 231 -15.38 -1.14 12.16
N LEU A 232 -14.33 -0.53 12.72
CA LEU A 232 -14.37 0.20 13.99
C LEU A 232 -14.87 1.65 13.84
N GLY A 233 -15.15 2.10 12.62
CA GLY A 233 -15.69 3.43 12.35
C GLY A 233 -14.62 4.51 12.14
N GLY A 234 -13.34 4.16 12.11
CA GLY A 234 -12.27 5.02 11.67
C GLY A 234 -12.00 4.91 10.18
N VAL A 235 -10.98 5.62 9.70
CA VAL A 235 -10.43 5.46 8.35
C VAL A 235 -8.98 5.02 8.45
N ASP A 236 -8.68 3.93 7.80
CA ASP A 236 -7.34 3.38 7.70
C ASP A 236 -6.75 3.68 6.33
N THR A 237 -5.45 3.85 6.28
CA THR A 237 -4.69 4.06 5.05
C THR A 237 -3.71 2.92 4.85
N PHE A 238 -3.69 2.32 3.67
CA PHE A 238 -2.61 1.41 3.31
C PHE A 238 -1.92 1.83 2.02
N ARG A 239 -0.65 1.49 1.95
CA ARG A 239 0.20 1.73 0.80
C ARG A 239 0.19 0.50 -0.10
N ALA A 240 -0.39 0.63 -1.29
CA ALA A 240 -0.31 -0.37 -2.33
C ALA A 240 0.84 -0.01 -3.29
N TYR A 241 1.97 -0.69 -3.18
CA TYR A 241 3.18 -0.37 -3.95
C TYR A 241 3.49 -1.38 -5.07
N GLY A 242 2.68 -2.42 -5.21
CA GLY A 242 2.79 -3.37 -6.33
C GLY A 242 2.27 -2.80 -7.65
N ASN A 243 2.33 -3.59 -8.70
CA ASN A 243 1.98 -3.17 -10.05
C ASN A 243 0.50 -2.80 -10.18
N THR A 244 0.23 -1.87 -11.10
CA THR A 244 -1.12 -1.51 -11.54
C THR A 244 -1.26 -1.89 -13.01
N VAL A 245 -2.29 -2.67 -13.34
CA VAL A 245 -2.64 -3.00 -14.72
C VAL A 245 -3.94 -2.30 -15.06
N PHE A 246 -3.96 -1.58 -16.17
CA PHE A 246 -5.15 -0.92 -16.69
C PHE A 246 -5.84 -1.81 -17.71
N ASN A 247 -7.12 -2.08 -17.52
CA ASN A 247 -7.95 -2.84 -18.43
C ASN A 247 -9.11 -1.95 -18.91
N GLY A 248 -9.25 -1.82 -20.24
CA GLY A 248 -10.40 -1.21 -20.88
C GLY A 248 -11.28 -2.29 -21.49
N GLU A 249 -12.51 -2.41 -21.01
CA GLU A 249 -13.50 -3.32 -21.57
C GLU A 249 -14.48 -2.49 -22.42
N HIS A 250 -14.69 -2.94 -23.66
CA HIS A 250 -15.59 -2.26 -24.59
C HIS A 250 -16.62 -3.26 -25.11
N THR A 251 -17.90 -2.98 -24.85
CA THR A 251 -19.00 -3.77 -25.40
C THR A 251 -19.59 -3.00 -26.58
N HIS A 252 -19.41 -3.54 -27.77
CA HIS A 252 -19.88 -2.94 -29.01
C HIS A 252 -21.29 -3.47 -29.35
N ASN A 253 -22.27 -2.58 -29.34
CA ASN A 253 -23.63 -2.90 -29.73
C ASN A 253 -23.83 -2.53 -31.21
N ILE A 254 -23.99 -3.56 -32.04
CA ILE A 254 -24.06 -3.43 -33.48
C ILE A 254 -25.51 -3.72 -33.94
N ALA A 255 -26.05 -2.90 -34.80
CA ALA A 255 -27.31 -3.12 -35.49
C ALA A 255 -27.05 -3.29 -36.98
N GLU A 256 -27.85 -4.12 -37.66
CA GLU A 256 -27.90 -4.24 -39.10
C GLU A 256 -29.11 -3.48 -39.59
N ILE A 257 -28.92 -2.47 -40.46
CA ILE A 257 -29.96 -1.67 -41.07
C ILE A 257 -29.67 -1.64 -42.57
N ASP A 258 -30.59 -2.12 -43.39
CA ASP A 258 -30.46 -2.17 -44.86
C ASP A 258 -29.16 -2.87 -45.31
N GLU A 259 -28.88 -4.03 -44.76
CA GLU A 259 -27.67 -4.85 -45.03
C GLU A 259 -26.34 -4.14 -44.64
N ILE A 260 -26.39 -3.06 -43.88
CA ILE A 260 -25.25 -2.29 -43.39
C ILE A 260 -25.16 -2.44 -41.88
N PHE A 261 -24.02 -2.91 -41.39
CA PHE A 261 -23.74 -2.97 -39.95
C PHE A 261 -23.35 -1.58 -39.45
N SER A 262 -24.04 -1.12 -38.42
CA SER A 262 -23.77 0.14 -37.75
C SER A 262 -23.62 -0.06 -36.25
N GLU A 263 -22.56 0.47 -35.70
CA GLU A 263 -22.33 0.50 -34.28
C GLU A 263 -23.08 1.67 -33.66
N TYR A 264 -24.15 1.39 -32.93
CA TYR A 264 -25.02 2.44 -32.37
C TYR A 264 -24.69 2.79 -30.93
N ARG A 265 -23.95 1.92 -30.21
CA ARG A 265 -23.54 2.17 -28.81
C ARG A 265 -22.30 1.35 -28.47
N VAL A 266 -21.34 1.99 -27.79
CA VAL A 266 -20.21 1.33 -27.16
C VAL A 266 -20.27 1.59 -25.68
N ASP A 267 -20.44 0.54 -24.89
CA ASP A 267 -20.34 0.61 -23.45
C ASP A 267 -18.89 0.37 -23.05
N THR A 268 -18.30 1.33 -22.36
CA THR A 268 -16.89 1.31 -21.97
C THR A 268 -16.77 1.25 -20.46
N GLU A 269 -16.08 0.26 -19.97
CA GLU A 269 -15.72 0.14 -18.57
C GLU A 269 -14.19 0.15 -18.42
N ARG A 270 -13.67 0.94 -17.48
CA ARG A 270 -12.23 1.04 -17.18
C ARG A 270 -11.98 0.47 -15.81
N LYS A 271 -11.17 -0.56 -15.74
CA LYS A 271 -10.80 -1.26 -14.52
C LYS A 271 -9.30 -1.16 -14.29
N PHE A 272 -8.92 -1.09 -13.04
CA PHE A 272 -7.54 -1.09 -12.59
C PHE A 272 -7.33 -2.32 -11.73
N GLN A 273 -6.46 -3.22 -12.15
CA GLN A 273 -6.02 -4.30 -11.31
C GLN A 273 -4.79 -3.85 -10.54
N LYS A 274 -4.90 -3.88 -9.22
CA LYS A 274 -3.86 -3.41 -8.30
C LYS A 274 -3.35 -4.54 -7.44
N ASN A 275 -2.03 -4.62 -7.32
CA ASN A 275 -1.36 -5.48 -6.37
C ASN A 275 -0.93 -4.66 -5.15
N THR A 276 -1.13 -5.18 -3.95
CA THR A 276 -0.76 -4.47 -2.72
C THR A 276 0.74 -4.32 -2.53
N GLY A 277 1.54 -5.18 -3.17
CA GLY A 277 2.92 -5.45 -2.76
C GLY A 277 2.96 -6.47 -1.63
N TYR A 278 4.15 -6.83 -1.19
CA TYR A 278 4.34 -7.83 -0.14
C TYR A 278 3.89 -7.29 1.21
N LEU A 279 3.07 -8.07 1.89
CA LEU A 279 2.48 -7.77 3.19
C LEU A 279 2.98 -8.78 4.21
N ASN A 280 3.26 -8.34 5.43
CA ASN A 280 3.49 -9.22 6.56
C ASN A 280 2.19 -9.85 7.08
N GLY A 281 2.27 -10.73 8.08
CA GLY A 281 1.11 -11.45 8.60
C GLY A 281 0.04 -10.52 9.22
N ASP A 282 0.46 -9.49 9.93
CA ASP A 282 -0.46 -8.56 10.60
C ASP A 282 -1.11 -7.60 9.60
N GLU A 283 -0.36 -7.12 8.61
CA GLU A 283 -0.91 -6.31 7.51
C GLU A 283 -1.94 -7.10 6.70
N ARG A 284 -1.71 -8.39 6.45
CA ARG A 284 -2.68 -9.25 5.76
C ARG A 284 -3.97 -9.42 6.54
N LYS A 285 -3.89 -9.63 7.87
CA LYS A 285 -5.06 -9.73 8.74
C LYS A 285 -5.85 -8.43 8.75
N TRP A 286 -5.16 -7.32 8.93
CA TRP A 286 -5.77 -6.01 8.92
C TRP A 286 -6.49 -5.70 7.61
N LEU A 287 -5.87 -5.98 6.45
CA LEU A 287 -6.46 -5.71 5.15
C LEU A 287 -7.68 -6.60 4.81
N LEU A 288 -8.00 -7.63 5.59
CA LEU A 288 -9.28 -8.32 5.45
C LEU A 288 -10.46 -7.38 5.71
N ASP A 289 -10.28 -6.34 6.51
CA ASP A 289 -11.30 -5.32 6.78
C ASP A 289 -11.50 -4.32 5.61
N PHE A 290 -10.54 -4.23 4.71
CA PHE A 290 -10.63 -3.40 3.51
C PHE A 290 -11.70 -3.88 2.53
N PHE A 291 -11.78 -5.18 2.28
CA PHE A 291 -12.62 -5.72 1.21
C PHE A 291 -14.13 -5.53 1.47
N PRO A 292 -14.67 -5.78 2.65
CA PRO A 292 -16.09 -5.56 2.95
C PRO A 292 -16.47 -4.09 3.12
N SER A 293 -15.51 -3.18 3.29
CA SER A 293 -15.78 -1.75 3.46
C SER A 293 -16.57 -1.17 2.27
N ASN A 294 -17.51 -0.27 2.54
CA ASN A 294 -18.27 0.45 1.52
C ASN A 294 -17.65 1.81 1.16
N GLY A 295 -16.82 2.37 2.03
CA GLY A 295 -16.10 3.62 1.81
C GLY A 295 -14.64 3.37 1.45
N LYS A 296 -14.30 3.42 0.16
CA LYS A 296 -12.94 3.23 -0.32
C LYS A 296 -12.53 4.39 -1.21
N TYR A 297 -11.34 4.91 -0.99
CA TYR A 297 -10.85 6.11 -1.66
C TYR A 297 -9.39 5.92 -2.08
N LEU A 298 -9.08 6.39 -3.27
CA LEU A 298 -7.70 6.54 -3.74
C LEU A 298 -7.25 7.98 -3.45
N TYR A 299 -6.09 8.13 -2.80
CA TYR A 299 -5.48 9.44 -2.56
C TYR A 299 -4.60 9.81 -3.77
N ALA A 300 -5.01 10.80 -4.50
CA ALA A 300 -4.34 11.28 -5.72
C ALA A 300 -3.59 12.60 -5.47
N GLY A 301 -2.76 12.64 -4.44
CA GLY A 301 -1.88 13.76 -4.09
C GLY A 301 -2.57 14.93 -3.40
N ASN A 302 -3.66 15.45 -3.94
CA ASN A 302 -4.39 16.60 -3.41
C ASN A 302 -5.91 16.40 -3.36
N TYR A 303 -6.42 15.25 -3.77
CA TYR A 303 -7.83 14.93 -3.66
C TYR A 303 -8.07 13.44 -3.45
N LEU A 304 -9.20 13.15 -2.84
CA LEU A 304 -9.68 11.79 -2.63
C LEU A 304 -10.64 11.42 -3.74
N ARG A 305 -10.40 10.29 -4.38
CA ARG A 305 -11.29 9.77 -5.40
C ARG A 305 -11.89 8.44 -4.94
N ARG A 306 -13.21 8.40 -4.87
CA ARG A 306 -13.92 7.18 -4.48
C ARG A 306 -13.69 6.07 -5.50
N ILE A 307 -13.40 4.88 -5.00
CA ILE A 307 -13.23 3.67 -5.81
C ILE A 307 -14.23 2.60 -5.40
N VAL A 308 -14.54 1.72 -6.35
CA VAL A 308 -15.39 0.54 -6.14
C VAL A 308 -14.56 -0.68 -6.52
N VAL A 309 -14.35 -1.58 -5.58
CA VAL A 309 -13.70 -2.87 -5.84
C VAL A 309 -14.70 -3.79 -6.54
N THR A 310 -14.35 -4.25 -7.72
CA THR A 310 -15.21 -5.10 -8.55
C THR A 310 -14.86 -6.56 -8.45
N ASP A 311 -13.61 -6.87 -8.12
CA ASP A 311 -13.11 -8.23 -7.95
C ASP A 311 -11.92 -8.24 -6.99
N SER A 312 -11.82 -9.29 -6.18
CA SER A 312 -10.72 -9.45 -5.24
C SER A 312 -10.40 -10.92 -5.05
N ASN A 313 -9.14 -11.28 -5.26
CA ASN A 313 -8.62 -12.60 -4.93
C ASN A 313 -7.83 -12.53 -3.63
N VAL A 314 -8.51 -12.81 -2.52
CA VAL A 314 -7.94 -12.77 -1.19
C VAL A 314 -7.90 -14.16 -0.63
N SER A 315 -6.70 -14.73 -0.54
CA SER A 315 -6.48 -15.96 0.20
C SER A 315 -5.54 -15.66 1.38
N TYR A 316 -6.05 -15.84 2.58
CA TYR A 316 -5.24 -15.77 3.78
C TYR A 316 -4.79 -17.18 4.17
N THR A 317 -3.48 -17.35 4.31
CA THR A 317 -2.90 -18.55 4.91
C THR A 317 -2.04 -18.11 6.07
N ASP A 318 -2.11 -18.83 7.17
CA ASP A 318 -1.31 -18.58 8.38
C ASP A 318 0.18 -18.98 8.19
N ARG A 319 0.76 -18.55 7.08
CA ARG A 319 2.17 -18.77 6.75
C ARG A 319 2.95 -17.50 7.07
N GLU A 320 4.15 -17.67 7.62
CA GLU A 320 5.06 -16.57 7.94
C GLU A 320 5.62 -15.84 6.70
N LEU A 321 5.57 -16.47 5.53
CA LEU A 321 6.10 -15.88 4.30
C LEU A 321 5.26 -14.69 3.85
N PRO A 322 5.89 -13.55 3.52
CA PRO A 322 5.20 -12.42 2.92
C PRO A 322 4.42 -12.83 1.68
N SER A 323 3.22 -12.33 1.54
CA SER A 323 2.39 -12.53 0.34
C SER A 323 1.70 -11.22 -0.02
N ASN A 324 1.01 -11.19 -1.15
CA ASN A 324 0.32 -10.00 -1.62
C ASN A 324 -1.15 -10.32 -1.92
N TYR A 325 -1.96 -9.28 -1.94
CA TYR A 325 -3.33 -9.33 -2.46
C TYR A 325 -3.40 -8.61 -3.79
N THR A 326 -4.26 -9.11 -4.67
CA THR A 326 -4.58 -8.47 -5.94
C THR A 326 -6.07 -8.22 -5.98
N PHE A 327 -6.46 -7.01 -6.34
CA PHE A 327 -7.85 -6.63 -6.47
C PHE A 327 -8.05 -5.72 -7.68
N THR A 328 -9.26 -5.76 -8.23
CA THR A 328 -9.65 -4.93 -9.37
C THR A 328 -10.63 -3.87 -8.87
N PHE A 329 -10.39 -2.64 -9.24
CA PHE A 329 -11.27 -1.53 -8.90
C PHE A 329 -11.56 -0.64 -10.11
N LYS A 330 -12.63 0.13 -10.00
CA LYS A 330 -12.94 1.24 -10.89
C LYS A 330 -13.23 2.50 -10.09
N TYR A 331 -13.09 3.66 -10.71
CA TYR A 331 -13.52 4.89 -10.09
C TYR A 331 -15.06 4.96 -10.04
N ALA A 332 -15.60 5.41 -8.90
CA ALA A 332 -17.06 5.50 -8.72
C ALA A 332 -17.70 6.54 -9.66
N ASP A 333 -16.93 7.58 -10.01
CA ASP A 333 -17.34 8.71 -10.86
C ASP A 333 -16.79 8.63 -12.29
N ALA A 334 -16.24 7.47 -12.69
CA ALA A 334 -15.61 7.35 -14.00
C ALA A 334 -16.61 7.53 -15.14
N ARG A 335 -16.27 8.42 -16.04
CA ARG A 335 -16.94 8.59 -17.34
C ARG A 335 -16.06 7.99 -18.44
N PRO A 336 -16.62 7.56 -19.58
CA PRO A 336 -15.85 6.99 -20.68
C PRO A 336 -14.91 7.99 -21.37
N LEU A 337 -15.00 9.26 -21.01
CA LEU A 337 -14.20 10.32 -21.61
C LEU A 337 -12.81 10.38 -20.99
N LEU A 338 -11.81 10.75 -21.81
CA LEU A 338 -10.44 10.97 -21.37
C LEU A 338 -10.23 12.44 -21.03
N ASN A 339 -9.52 12.67 -19.94
CA ASN A 339 -8.95 13.97 -19.61
C ASN A 339 -7.43 13.79 -19.51
N LEU A 340 -6.74 14.02 -20.62
CA LEU A 340 -5.29 13.96 -20.68
C LEU A 340 -4.75 15.39 -20.64
N PRO A 341 -3.83 15.70 -19.72
CA PRO A 341 -3.14 16.98 -19.73
C PRO A 341 -2.36 17.09 -21.04
N ARG A 342 -2.54 18.20 -21.73
CA ARG A 342 -1.76 18.53 -22.93
C ARG A 342 -0.75 19.58 -22.56
N THR A 343 0.50 19.31 -22.82
CA THR A 343 1.57 20.30 -22.79
C THR A 343 1.87 20.67 -24.23
N ASP A 344 1.72 21.93 -24.59
CA ASP A 344 1.92 22.41 -25.96
C ASP A 344 3.38 22.38 -26.41
N VAL A 345 4.30 22.37 -25.48
CA VAL A 345 5.73 22.32 -25.74
C VAL A 345 6.37 21.36 -24.74
N PRO A 346 7.26 20.46 -25.16
CA PRO A 346 8.16 19.80 -24.25
C PRO A 346 9.02 20.91 -23.61
N THR A 347 8.53 21.43 -22.50
CA THR A 347 9.35 22.33 -21.69
C THR A 347 10.37 21.47 -20.99
N ASP A 348 11.63 21.83 -21.09
CA ASP A 348 12.73 21.22 -20.36
C ASP A 348 12.57 21.33 -18.83
N VAL A 349 11.47 21.91 -18.40
CA VAL A 349 11.10 22.05 -17.01
C VAL A 349 9.69 21.50 -16.82
N LEU A 350 9.57 20.29 -16.32
CA LEU A 350 8.40 19.87 -15.57
C LEU A 350 8.33 20.77 -14.33
N ASN A 351 7.59 21.88 -14.45
CA ASN A 351 7.14 22.59 -13.25
C ASN A 351 6.11 21.71 -12.57
N ILE A 352 6.60 20.73 -11.83
CA ILE A 352 5.80 20.13 -10.77
C ILE A 352 5.68 21.25 -9.76
N THR A 353 4.58 21.99 -9.84
CA THR A 353 4.14 22.82 -8.72
C THR A 353 3.77 21.82 -7.64
N VAL A 354 4.76 21.43 -6.84
CA VAL A 354 4.50 20.84 -5.54
C VAL A 354 3.66 21.91 -4.85
N PRO A 355 2.43 21.62 -4.38
CA PRO A 355 1.67 22.59 -3.59
C PRO A 355 2.63 23.10 -2.52
N GLU A 356 2.70 24.40 -2.31
CA GLU A 356 3.48 24.99 -1.23
C GLU A 356 2.96 24.47 0.11
N VAL A 357 3.36 23.28 0.47
CA VAL A 357 3.34 22.81 1.83
C VAL A 357 4.70 23.23 2.37
N GLY A 358 4.72 24.37 3.04
CA GLY A 358 5.84 24.99 3.70
C GLY A 358 7.19 24.67 3.05
N SER A 359 7.73 25.61 2.31
CA SER A 359 8.99 25.60 1.56
C SER A 359 10.02 24.56 2.03
N PHE A 360 9.85 23.31 1.64
CA PHE A 360 10.99 22.42 1.51
C PHE A 360 11.68 22.82 0.20
N THR A 361 12.67 23.64 0.29
CA THR A 361 13.71 23.66 -0.72
C THR A 361 14.40 22.31 -0.64
N VAL A 362 13.92 21.33 -1.41
CA VAL A 362 14.77 20.20 -1.76
C VAL A 362 16.02 20.86 -2.34
N PRO A 363 17.19 20.77 -1.71
CA PRO A 363 18.37 21.37 -2.27
C PRO A 363 18.51 20.81 -3.69
N PRO A 364 18.62 21.67 -4.73
CA PRO A 364 18.74 21.21 -6.10
C PRO A 364 19.89 20.21 -6.15
N ARG A 365 19.70 19.11 -6.85
CA ARG A 365 20.76 18.11 -7.00
C ARG A 365 21.99 18.83 -7.57
N LEU A 366 23.17 18.50 -7.09
CA LEU A 366 24.43 19.12 -7.53
C LEU A 366 24.57 19.14 -9.08
N ALA A 367 23.92 18.18 -9.77
CA ALA A 367 23.87 18.08 -11.22
C ALA A 367 22.96 19.11 -11.91
N GLU A 368 22.06 19.77 -11.16
CA GLU A 368 21.07 20.73 -11.69
C GLU A 368 21.57 22.18 -11.61
N PHE A 369 22.70 22.41 -10.95
CA PHE A 369 23.33 23.72 -10.96
C PHE A 369 24.01 23.97 -12.30
N PRO A 370 23.86 25.18 -12.88
CA PRO A 370 24.61 25.56 -14.06
C PRO A 370 26.12 25.42 -13.78
N ARG A 371 26.83 24.73 -14.66
CA ARG A 371 28.29 24.59 -14.57
C ARG A 371 28.92 25.93 -14.87
N LEU A 372 29.20 26.69 -13.85
CA LEU A 372 29.95 27.93 -13.95
C LEU A 372 31.45 27.61 -13.75
N PRO A 373 32.35 28.30 -14.44
CA PRO A 373 33.75 28.16 -14.16
C PRO A 373 34.04 28.60 -12.71
N LEU A 374 34.80 27.79 -11.99
CA LEU A 374 35.20 28.09 -10.63
C LEU A 374 36.05 29.37 -10.63
N SER A 375 35.62 30.37 -9.86
CA SER A 375 36.42 31.55 -9.58
C SER A 375 36.84 31.56 -8.11
N GLU A 376 37.91 32.25 -7.76
CA GLU A 376 38.42 32.33 -6.38
C GLU A 376 37.38 32.86 -5.39
N GLY A 377 36.45 33.67 -5.86
CA GLY A 377 35.37 34.25 -5.07
C GLY A 377 34.08 33.42 -5.05
N ALA A 378 34.02 32.27 -5.73
CA ALA A 378 32.83 31.43 -5.71
C ALA A 378 32.55 30.91 -4.28
N LEU A 379 31.29 31.07 -3.79
CA LEU A 379 30.91 30.66 -2.46
C LEU A 379 30.24 29.28 -2.51
N PHE A 380 30.62 28.42 -1.58
CA PHE A 380 30.05 27.10 -1.36
C PHE A 380 29.36 27.03 -0.01
N PRO A 381 28.12 26.52 0.07
CA PRO A 381 27.51 26.24 1.34
C PRO A 381 28.21 25.04 2.00
N ILE A 382 28.55 25.18 3.26
CA ILE A 382 29.06 24.10 4.12
C ILE A 382 28.25 24.04 5.40
N GLN A 383 27.97 22.83 5.86
CA GLN A 383 27.34 22.61 7.15
C GLN A 383 28.39 22.24 8.18
N ASN A 384 28.35 22.90 9.33
CA ASN A 384 29.19 22.53 10.45
C ASN A 384 28.67 21.19 11.05
N PRO A 385 29.45 20.09 11.01
CA PRO A 385 28.97 18.79 11.50
C PRO A 385 28.72 18.73 13.01
N TYR A 386 29.15 19.76 13.77
CA TYR A 386 29.01 19.81 15.22
C TYR A 386 27.89 20.75 15.69
N SER A 387 27.56 21.79 14.92
CA SER A 387 26.54 22.78 15.29
C SER A 387 25.31 22.76 14.37
N GLU A 388 25.35 21.96 13.30
CA GLU A 388 24.32 21.90 12.24
C GLU A 388 24.06 23.24 11.54
N GLU A 389 24.83 24.28 11.85
CA GLU A 389 24.69 25.60 11.23
C GLU A 389 25.28 25.61 9.82
N TRP A 390 24.56 26.25 8.92
CA TRP A 390 25.03 26.47 7.55
C TRP A 390 25.87 27.73 7.48
N SER A 391 27.03 27.61 6.85
CA SER A 391 27.92 28.74 6.54
C SER A 391 28.36 28.65 5.08
N THR A 392 29.04 29.67 4.61
CA THR A 392 29.61 29.68 3.24
C THR A 392 31.12 29.73 3.32
N THR A 393 31.78 29.02 2.41
CA THR A 393 33.21 29.10 2.18
C THR A 393 33.50 29.42 0.70
N ASN A 394 34.67 29.91 0.38
CA ASN A 394 35.04 30.18 -0.98
C ASN A 394 36.08 29.16 -1.51
N VAL A 395 36.30 29.16 -2.81
CA VAL A 395 37.26 28.25 -3.48
C VAL A 395 38.66 28.41 -2.92
N ALA A 396 39.10 29.65 -2.61
CA ALA A 396 40.41 29.90 -2.02
C ALA A 396 40.56 29.24 -0.65
N ALA A 397 39.54 29.34 0.22
CA ALA A 397 39.56 28.71 1.55
C ALA A 397 39.56 27.17 1.44
N ILE A 398 38.79 26.59 0.50
CA ILE A 398 38.85 25.15 0.20
C ILE A 398 40.22 24.77 -0.31
N GLY A 399 40.80 25.56 -1.19
CA GLY A 399 42.16 25.35 -1.72
C GLY A 399 43.21 25.34 -0.62
N TYR A 400 43.15 26.30 0.33
CA TYR A 400 44.03 26.32 1.49
C TYR A 400 43.84 25.12 2.40
N TYR A 401 42.62 24.75 2.66
CA TYR A 401 42.30 23.57 3.48
C TYR A 401 42.83 22.28 2.84
N LEU A 402 42.61 22.09 1.53
CA LEU A 402 43.09 20.94 0.81
C LEU A 402 44.63 20.93 0.75
N ALA A 403 45.29 22.09 0.54
CA ALA A 403 46.75 22.20 0.57
C ALA A 403 47.31 21.83 1.95
N ASP A 404 46.69 22.31 3.04
CA ASP A 404 47.06 21.92 4.42
C ASP A 404 46.80 20.45 4.69
N PHE A 405 45.65 19.94 4.28
CA PHE A 405 45.28 18.53 4.41
C PHE A 405 46.26 17.61 3.66
N PHE A 406 46.57 17.94 2.42
CA PHE A 406 47.52 17.17 1.63
C PHE A 406 48.95 17.31 2.17
N SER A 407 49.35 18.47 2.68
CA SER A 407 50.65 18.64 3.34
C SER A 407 50.81 17.80 4.60
N ARG A 408 49.71 17.62 5.37
CA ARG A 408 49.71 16.74 6.56
C ARG A 408 49.77 15.26 6.21
N ILE A 409 49.09 14.86 5.13
CA ILE A 409 49.06 13.45 4.70
C ILE A 409 50.33 13.07 3.95
N PHE A 410 50.87 13.98 3.13
CA PHE A 410 51.96 13.69 2.20
C PHE A 410 53.30 14.37 2.57
N GLY A 411 53.34 15.13 3.69
CA GLY A 411 54.52 15.81 4.18
C GLY A 411 54.81 17.15 3.49
N SER A 412 55.33 18.13 4.25
CA SER A 412 55.65 19.49 3.80
C SER A 412 56.90 19.55 2.92
N GLY A 413 56.90 18.84 1.84
CA GLY A 413 57.96 18.93 0.83
C GLY A 413 57.39 19.53 -0.45
N GLY A 414 57.44 20.88 -0.56
CA GLY A 414 57.14 21.59 -1.81
C GLY A 414 58.11 21.21 -2.94
N GLY A 415 57.88 20.07 -3.50
CA GLY A 415 58.59 19.58 -4.65
C GLY A 415 57.85 18.40 -5.23
N VAL A 416 57.72 18.39 -6.53
CA VAL A 416 57.21 17.32 -7.37
C VAL A 416 57.84 15.98 -6.93
N GLY A 417 57.32 15.31 -5.91
CA GLY A 417 58.02 14.13 -5.45
C GLY A 417 57.45 13.36 -4.27
N HIS A 418 56.10 13.32 -4.08
CA HIS A 418 55.58 12.25 -3.25
C HIS A 418 55.45 10.99 -4.10
N LYS A 419 56.24 9.99 -3.76
CA LYS A 419 56.13 8.67 -4.36
C LYS A 419 54.93 7.98 -3.80
N HIS A 420 53.87 7.87 -4.59
CA HIS A 420 52.85 6.88 -4.31
C HIS A 420 53.50 5.49 -4.25
N ARG A 421 53.01 4.62 -3.36
CA ARG A 421 53.48 3.23 -3.24
C ARG A 421 53.45 2.48 -4.59
N ASN A 422 52.68 3.02 -5.56
CA ASN A 422 52.53 2.51 -6.92
C ASN A 422 53.04 3.49 -7.99
N TYR A 423 53.89 4.47 -7.64
CA TYR A 423 54.40 5.46 -8.61
C TYR A 423 55.21 4.79 -9.73
N ASP A 424 55.99 3.78 -9.37
CA ASP A 424 56.77 3.01 -10.33
C ASP A 424 55.87 2.22 -11.31
N LEU A 425 54.62 1.90 -10.91
CA LEU A 425 53.58 1.31 -11.76
C LEU A 425 52.91 2.37 -12.65
N LEU A 426 52.73 3.59 -12.15
CA LEU A 426 52.13 4.70 -12.90
C LEU A 426 53.10 5.24 -13.98
N GLU A 427 54.40 5.22 -13.74
CA GLU A 427 55.42 5.57 -14.77
C GLU A 427 55.48 4.58 -15.94
N LEU A 428 55.00 3.34 -15.71
CA LEU A 428 54.92 2.31 -16.75
C LEU A 428 53.67 2.43 -17.61
N LEU A 429 52.72 3.31 -17.23
CA LEU A 429 51.46 3.53 -17.94
C LEU A 429 51.67 4.68 -18.97
N SER A 430 51.42 4.39 -20.21
CA SER A 430 51.33 5.38 -21.28
C SER A 430 50.09 5.14 -22.12
N TYR A 431 49.60 6.20 -22.75
CA TYR A 431 48.38 6.15 -23.56
C TYR A 431 48.72 6.59 -24.99
N ILE A 432 48.45 5.75 -25.95
CA ILE A 432 48.66 6.06 -27.38
C ILE A 432 47.40 5.66 -28.12
N GLU A 433 46.73 6.61 -28.73
CA GLU A 433 45.44 6.45 -29.38
C GLU A 433 44.43 5.85 -28.39
N ASP A 434 43.71 4.83 -28.71
CA ASP A 434 42.69 4.20 -27.82
C ASP A 434 43.27 3.03 -26.99
N TYR A 435 44.56 3.00 -26.72
CA TYR A 435 45.21 1.90 -26.00
C TYR A 435 46.01 2.39 -24.79
N LEU A 436 45.78 1.73 -23.65
CA LEU A 436 46.64 1.83 -22.48
C LEU A 436 47.86 0.91 -22.69
N LEU A 437 49.05 1.46 -22.49
CA LEU A 437 50.28 0.70 -22.54
C LEU A 437 50.83 0.47 -21.14
N VAL A 438 51.22 -0.75 -20.82
CA VAL A 438 51.98 -1.06 -19.61
C VAL A 438 53.32 -1.59 -20.07
N ASN A 439 54.40 -0.93 -19.64
CA ASN A 439 55.76 -1.27 -20.02
C ASN A 439 55.95 -1.35 -21.56
N GLY A 440 55.32 -0.42 -22.29
CA GLY A 440 55.41 -0.36 -23.76
C GLY A 440 54.60 -1.44 -24.51
N GLN A 441 53.89 -2.31 -23.81
CA GLN A 441 53.00 -3.30 -24.43
C GLN A 441 51.55 -2.84 -24.37
N LYS A 442 50.87 -2.92 -25.50
CA LYS A 442 49.45 -2.56 -25.58
C LYS A 442 48.61 -3.47 -24.71
N ILE A 443 47.93 -2.91 -23.70
CA ILE A 443 46.84 -3.55 -23.00
C ILE A 443 45.56 -3.03 -23.63
N LYS A 444 44.73 -3.89 -24.10
CA LYS A 444 43.37 -3.56 -24.55
C LYS A 444 42.55 -3.17 -23.33
N ALA A 445 42.64 -1.90 -22.90
CA ALA A 445 41.76 -1.32 -21.93
C ALA A 445 40.51 -0.85 -22.69
N GLY A 446 39.51 -1.64 -22.76
CA GLY A 446 38.25 -1.24 -23.35
C GLY A 446 37.60 -2.35 -24.14
N TYR A 447 36.35 -2.39 -24.06
CA TYR A 447 35.38 -3.17 -24.81
C TYR A 447 36.02 -4.34 -25.59
N ALA A 448 36.00 -5.51 -25.00
CA ALA A 448 36.25 -6.72 -25.75
C ALA A 448 35.12 -6.83 -26.78
N ASP A 449 35.35 -6.45 -28.01
CA ASP A 449 34.44 -6.70 -29.15
C ASP A 449 34.16 -8.19 -29.36
N LYS A 450 34.83 -9.04 -28.57
CA LYS A 450 34.58 -10.46 -28.43
C LYS A 450 34.90 -10.87 -26.99
N ALA A 451 33.90 -10.85 -26.11
CA ALA A 451 33.98 -11.54 -24.85
C ALA A 451 34.05 -13.08 -25.10
N GLY A 452 35.15 -13.52 -25.64
CA GLY A 452 35.42 -14.93 -25.93
C GLY A 452 36.29 -15.62 -24.90
N SER A 453 37.04 -14.89 -24.11
CA SER A 453 37.83 -15.40 -22.99
C SER A 453 38.36 -14.24 -22.18
N VAL A 454 37.70 -13.90 -21.10
CA VAL A 454 38.32 -13.13 -20.02
C VAL A 454 38.88 -14.16 -19.06
N GLU A 455 40.17 -14.46 -19.21
CA GLU A 455 40.90 -15.37 -18.33
C GLU A 455 40.72 -14.90 -16.88
N GLY A 456 40.15 -15.76 -16.02
CA GLY A 456 39.85 -15.45 -14.63
C GLY A 456 38.42 -14.96 -14.33
N MET A 457 37.51 -14.90 -15.30
CA MET A 457 36.09 -14.61 -15.13
C MET A 457 35.16 -15.76 -15.60
N GLU A 458 35.74 -16.95 -15.78
CA GLU A 458 35.01 -18.11 -16.29
C GLU A 458 33.84 -18.51 -15.40
N ASP A 459 33.90 -18.19 -14.11
CA ASP A 459 32.82 -18.47 -13.16
C ASP A 459 31.71 -17.40 -13.09
N ILE A 460 31.85 -16.32 -13.88
CA ILE A 460 30.90 -15.19 -13.85
C ILE A 460 29.90 -15.23 -15.01
N PHE A 461 30.27 -15.87 -16.14
CA PHE A 461 29.45 -15.93 -17.33
C PHE A 461 29.01 -17.35 -17.67
N LEU A 462 27.74 -17.49 -18.08
CA LEU A 462 27.25 -18.76 -18.59
C LEU A 462 27.96 -19.15 -19.91
N HIS A 463 28.48 -20.35 -19.96
CA HIS A 463 29.24 -20.85 -21.11
C HIS A 463 28.31 -21.37 -22.21
N LYS A 464 28.65 -21.07 -23.46
CA LYS A 464 27.93 -21.61 -24.63
C LYS A 464 28.30 -23.06 -24.96
N ASN A 465 29.48 -23.50 -24.56
CA ASN A 465 30.10 -24.74 -25.07
C ASN A 465 30.24 -25.84 -23.99
N LYS A 466 29.84 -25.61 -22.78
CA LYS A 466 29.83 -26.60 -21.69
C LYS A 466 28.61 -26.43 -20.79
N ALA A 467 28.27 -27.46 -20.05
CA ALA A 467 27.21 -27.36 -19.06
C ALA A 467 27.59 -26.35 -17.99
N ASP A 468 26.67 -25.45 -17.70
CA ASP A 468 26.86 -24.38 -16.72
C ASP A 468 25.52 -24.02 -16.07
N GLY A 469 25.58 -23.32 -14.93
CA GLY A 469 24.40 -22.95 -14.17
C GLY A 469 24.59 -21.67 -13.36
N THR A 470 23.50 -21.03 -13.03
CA THR A 470 23.48 -19.85 -12.17
C THR A 470 22.44 -20.06 -11.05
N PRO A 471 22.75 -19.62 -9.81
CA PRO A 471 21.76 -19.60 -8.73
C PRO A 471 20.73 -18.47 -8.89
N PHE A 472 20.91 -17.57 -9.86
CA PHE A 472 20.05 -16.42 -10.11
C PHE A 472 19.10 -16.66 -11.28
N PRO A 473 17.92 -16.01 -11.34
CA PRO A 473 17.03 -16.04 -12.48
C PRO A 473 17.70 -15.53 -13.76
N ILE A 474 17.44 -16.22 -14.88
CA ILE A 474 17.88 -15.78 -16.20
C ILE A 474 16.68 -15.24 -16.96
N THR A 475 16.81 -14.03 -17.50
CA THR A 475 15.79 -13.43 -18.36
C THR A 475 16.18 -13.59 -19.82
N PHE A 476 15.32 -14.21 -20.61
CA PHE A 476 15.46 -14.32 -22.05
C PHE A 476 14.63 -13.22 -22.73
N GLY A 477 15.26 -12.39 -23.56
CA GLY A 477 14.59 -11.27 -24.24
C GLY A 477 13.63 -11.68 -25.35
N ASP A 478 13.79 -12.88 -25.90
CA ASP A 478 12.96 -13.42 -26.98
C ASP A 478 12.42 -14.80 -26.63
N CYS A 479 13.26 -15.81 -26.62
CA CYS A 479 12.84 -17.20 -26.43
C CYS A 479 13.95 -18.02 -25.77
N ALA A 480 13.56 -18.89 -24.83
CA ALA A 480 14.44 -19.97 -24.34
C ALA A 480 14.24 -21.20 -25.21
N LYS A 481 15.19 -21.51 -26.08
CA LYS A 481 15.13 -22.66 -27.01
C LYS A 481 15.80 -23.89 -26.45
N PHE A 482 15.19 -25.04 -26.68
CA PHE A 482 15.70 -26.35 -26.28
C PHE A 482 15.84 -27.22 -27.56
N GLY A 483 17.08 -27.66 -27.87
CA GLY A 483 17.38 -28.36 -29.07
C GLY A 483 17.31 -27.48 -30.34
N GLU A 484 17.16 -28.12 -31.50
CA GLU A 484 16.92 -27.41 -32.76
C GLU A 484 15.43 -27.10 -32.91
N PHE A 485 15.03 -25.94 -32.38
CA PHE A 485 13.64 -25.51 -32.39
C PHE A 485 13.20 -24.99 -33.75
N LEU A 486 12.17 -25.64 -34.33
CA LEU A 486 11.41 -25.19 -35.49
C LEU A 486 9.93 -25.31 -35.17
N THR A 487 9.22 -24.18 -35.14
CA THR A 487 7.79 -24.09 -34.77
C THR A 487 6.94 -25.14 -35.47
N GLY A 488 6.22 -25.95 -34.70
CA GLY A 488 5.35 -27.02 -35.19
C GLY A 488 6.06 -28.26 -35.74
N ILE A 489 7.41 -28.34 -35.67
CA ILE A 489 8.21 -29.37 -36.29
C ILE A 489 9.13 -30.08 -35.30
N SER A 490 9.98 -29.36 -34.58
CA SER A 490 10.99 -29.97 -33.71
C SER A 490 11.43 -29.08 -32.58
N GLY A 491 11.92 -29.71 -31.48
CA GLY A 491 12.50 -29.05 -30.31
C GLY A 491 11.46 -28.42 -29.39
N GLY A 492 11.93 -27.52 -28.52
CA GLY A 492 11.06 -26.78 -27.59
C GLY A 492 11.42 -25.31 -27.46
N CYS A 493 10.44 -24.48 -27.19
CA CYS A 493 10.63 -23.05 -26.91
C CYS A 493 9.66 -22.55 -25.86
N ILE A 494 10.13 -21.67 -24.98
CA ILE A 494 9.31 -20.79 -24.15
C ILE A 494 9.53 -19.37 -24.65
N ASP A 495 8.52 -18.76 -25.25
CA ASP A 495 8.63 -17.42 -25.81
C ASP A 495 8.46 -16.33 -24.74
N LYS A 496 8.72 -15.08 -25.11
CA LYS A 496 8.57 -13.91 -24.23
C LYS A 496 7.12 -13.64 -23.75
N ASN A 497 6.13 -14.24 -24.40
CA ASN A 497 4.72 -14.13 -24.00
C ASN A 497 4.29 -15.29 -23.09
N GLY A 498 5.21 -16.18 -22.73
CA GLY A 498 4.96 -17.34 -21.88
C GLY A 498 4.32 -18.52 -22.60
N ILE A 499 4.35 -18.54 -23.95
CA ILE A 499 3.87 -19.68 -24.73
C ILE A 499 4.96 -20.74 -24.73
N LEU A 500 4.58 -21.95 -24.28
CA LEU A 500 5.42 -23.14 -24.31
C LEU A 500 5.03 -24.04 -25.49
N GLU A 501 5.94 -24.26 -26.41
CA GLU A 501 5.82 -25.22 -27.50
C GLU A 501 6.86 -26.33 -27.31
N MET A 502 6.43 -27.58 -27.24
CA MET A 502 7.28 -28.77 -27.00
C MET A 502 6.70 -29.97 -27.72
N GLU A 503 7.57 -30.88 -28.17
CA GLU A 503 7.17 -32.17 -28.74
C GLU A 503 6.58 -33.08 -27.66
N GLU A 504 7.22 -33.19 -26.49
CA GLU A 504 6.79 -34.05 -25.39
C GLU A 504 7.01 -33.35 -24.03
N GLY A 505 6.08 -33.58 -23.11
CA GLY A 505 6.18 -33.09 -21.74
C GLY A 505 5.91 -34.18 -20.70
N ILE A 506 6.84 -34.41 -19.76
CA ILE A 506 6.67 -35.32 -18.65
C ILE A 506 6.55 -34.56 -17.35
N PHE A 507 5.36 -34.56 -16.75
CA PHE A 507 5.07 -33.86 -15.49
C PHE A 507 4.95 -34.89 -14.36
N ARG A 508 5.86 -34.83 -13.40
CA ARG A 508 5.96 -35.81 -12.29
C ARG A 508 4.92 -35.66 -11.19
N LYS A 509 4.28 -34.48 -11.06
CA LYS A 509 3.29 -34.22 -10.02
C LYS A 509 1.96 -33.74 -10.58
N ARG A 510 1.80 -32.45 -10.85
CA ARG A 510 0.53 -31.84 -11.30
C ARG A 510 0.79 -30.75 -12.33
N VAL A 511 -0.14 -30.65 -13.27
CA VAL A 511 -0.24 -29.54 -14.21
C VAL A 511 -1.64 -28.98 -14.09
N PHE A 512 -1.76 -27.66 -14.03
CA PHE A 512 -3.03 -26.95 -14.00
C PHE A 512 -3.21 -26.22 -15.32
N PHE A 513 -4.28 -26.55 -16.02
CA PHE A 513 -4.68 -25.85 -17.23
C PHE A 513 -6.01 -25.15 -16.95
N PRO A 514 -6.10 -23.82 -17.09
CA PRO A 514 -7.38 -23.11 -17.07
C PRO A 514 -8.29 -23.58 -18.21
N GLU A 515 -7.70 -23.84 -19.37
CA GLU A 515 -8.37 -24.33 -20.57
C GLU A 515 -7.45 -25.30 -21.30
N ALA A 516 -8.01 -26.35 -21.87
CA ALA A 516 -7.26 -27.34 -22.68
C ALA A 516 -7.98 -27.62 -23.98
N ALA A 517 -7.30 -27.42 -25.12
CA ALA A 517 -7.76 -27.81 -26.45
C ALA A 517 -6.91 -28.98 -26.97
N TYR A 518 -7.56 -29.99 -27.52
CA TYR A 518 -6.89 -31.19 -28.02
C TYR A 518 -7.15 -31.38 -29.52
N ASN A 519 -6.08 -31.46 -30.29
CA ASN A 519 -6.19 -31.84 -31.73
C ASN A 519 -6.35 -33.35 -31.91
N ARG A 520 -5.72 -34.16 -31.06
CA ARG A 520 -5.77 -35.61 -31.11
C ARG A 520 -5.45 -36.22 -29.75
N VAL A 521 -6.26 -37.18 -29.30
CA VAL A 521 -5.97 -37.97 -28.10
C VAL A 521 -5.66 -39.40 -28.55
N THR A 522 -4.46 -39.89 -28.26
CA THR A 522 -4.00 -41.19 -28.70
C THR A 522 -4.15 -42.28 -27.64
N TYR A 523 -3.96 -41.91 -26.35
CA TYR A 523 -4.04 -42.87 -25.25
C TYR A 523 -4.19 -42.16 -23.90
N PHE A 524 -5.14 -42.63 -23.07
CA PHE A 524 -5.27 -42.24 -21.67
C PHE A 524 -5.24 -43.46 -20.76
N LYS A 525 -4.35 -43.48 -19.76
CA LYS A 525 -4.37 -44.46 -18.69
C LYS A 525 -4.70 -43.72 -17.39
N GLY A 526 -5.92 -43.92 -16.89
CA GLY A 526 -6.40 -43.23 -15.68
C GLY A 526 -7.70 -42.47 -15.93
N ARG A 527 -8.00 -41.51 -15.02
CA ARG A 527 -9.22 -40.69 -15.10
C ARG A 527 -8.91 -39.36 -15.77
N MET A 528 -9.69 -38.99 -16.75
CA MET A 528 -9.76 -37.62 -17.25
C MET A 528 -11.16 -37.08 -16.99
N CYS A 529 -11.25 -36.01 -16.23
CA CYS A 529 -12.49 -35.25 -16.02
C CYS A 529 -12.24 -33.83 -16.49
N ALA A 530 -12.95 -33.39 -17.50
CA ALA A 530 -12.98 -32.00 -17.96
C ALA A 530 -14.43 -31.54 -17.96
N SER A 531 -14.79 -30.63 -17.04
CA SER A 531 -16.13 -30.09 -16.97
C SER A 531 -16.06 -28.61 -16.54
N PRO A 532 -16.79 -27.71 -17.21
CA PRO A 532 -16.88 -26.32 -16.79
C PRO A 532 -17.71 -26.10 -15.53
N GLY A 533 -18.29 -27.12 -14.94
CA GLY A 533 -19.18 -26.92 -13.80
C GLY A 533 -19.67 -28.18 -13.12
N GLY A 534 -18.81 -29.14 -12.83
CA GLY A 534 -19.16 -30.33 -12.07
C GLY A 534 -18.46 -31.59 -12.59
N GLY A 535 -17.57 -32.15 -11.78
CA GLY A 535 -16.92 -33.42 -12.11
C GLY A 535 -17.86 -34.61 -11.91
N CYS A 536 -17.90 -35.53 -12.84
CA CYS A 536 -18.49 -36.84 -12.60
C CYS A 536 -17.37 -37.89 -12.42
N THR A 537 -17.61 -38.82 -11.50
CA THR A 537 -16.76 -39.98 -11.31
C THR A 537 -17.44 -41.16 -11.93
N VAL A 538 -16.85 -41.69 -12.98
CA VAL A 538 -17.30 -42.98 -13.55
C VAL A 538 -16.87 -44.09 -12.59
N LYS A 539 -17.82 -44.77 -11.97
CA LYS A 539 -17.57 -45.87 -11.03
C LYS A 539 -17.42 -47.21 -11.75
N GLU A 540 -18.23 -47.43 -12.75
CA GLU A 540 -18.25 -48.63 -13.55
C GLU A 540 -18.59 -48.25 -14.99
N TRP A 541 -18.09 -49.00 -15.96
CA TRP A 541 -18.40 -48.83 -17.37
C TRP A 541 -18.47 -50.18 -18.05
N SER A 542 -19.32 -50.32 -19.05
CA SER A 542 -19.39 -51.48 -19.90
C SER A 542 -19.33 -51.04 -21.37
N ASP A 543 -18.63 -51.83 -22.20
CA ASP A 543 -18.56 -51.61 -23.62
C ASP A 543 -19.82 -52.21 -24.27
N ASN A 544 -20.58 -51.40 -24.98
CA ASN A 544 -21.82 -51.82 -25.63
C ASN A 544 -21.55 -52.49 -27.00
N GLY A 545 -20.30 -52.59 -27.46
CA GLY A 545 -19.92 -53.23 -28.70
C GLY A 545 -20.20 -52.44 -29.99
N ASP A 546 -20.72 -51.22 -29.85
CA ASP A 546 -21.00 -50.27 -30.94
C ASP A 546 -20.11 -49.03 -30.92
N GLY A 547 -19.10 -49.02 -30.05
CA GLY A 547 -18.22 -47.89 -29.83
C GLY A 547 -18.72 -46.88 -28.81
N SER A 548 -19.88 -47.17 -28.15
CA SER A 548 -20.38 -46.43 -27.01
C SER A 548 -20.16 -47.18 -25.71
N TYR A 549 -20.09 -46.45 -24.58
CA TYR A 549 -19.90 -46.97 -23.23
C TYR A 549 -21.01 -46.48 -22.30
N THR A 550 -21.48 -47.35 -21.46
CA THR A 550 -22.50 -47.04 -20.44
C THR A 550 -21.90 -47.13 -19.04
#